data_d12dd222b5c4b25c24aab40139595287
#
_entry.id   d12dd222b5c4b25c24aab40139595287
#
_cell.length_a   1.000
_cell.length_b   1.000
_cell.length_c   1.000
_cell.angle_alpha   90.00
_cell.angle_beta   90.00
_cell.angle_gamma   90.00
#
_symmetry.space_group_name_H-M   'P 1'
#
loop_
_entity.id
_entity.type
_entity.pdbx_description
1 polymer ?
#
loop_
_entity_poly.entity_id
_entity_poly.type
_entity_poly.pdbx_seq_one_letter_code
_entity_poly.pdbx_strand_id
1 'polypeptide(L)'
;HIENNTDAIIICGTTGEASTMPDEEHLAAIKYTVEKAAGRITVIAGTGSNDTAHAIELSKKAEEYGVDGILSVTPYYNKTTQKGLIAHFTAIANAIKIPVILYNVPSRTGMSFAIDTLKELAKVENIVAIKEASGNISYMAKVAAEVPDLYIYSGNDDMIVPTLSLGGKGVISVVANILPKETHNICEYYFNGEVDKSRDLQLKMLDLINNLFIEVNPVPIKTAMNLLGFNAGNLRMPLVDMDSANLEK
;
A
#
# COMPACT_ATOMS: atom_id res chain seq x y z
N HIS A 1 3.57 9.15 13.18
CA HIS A 1 2.30 8.63 12.68
C HIS A 1 1.22 8.63 13.76
N ILE A 2 1.43 8.00 14.91
CA ILE A 2 0.43 7.94 15.99
C ILE A 2 -0.01 9.34 16.44
N GLU A 3 0.95 10.24 16.67
CA GLU A 3 0.67 11.63 17.09
C GLU A 3 -0.04 12.48 16.03
N ASN A 4 -0.05 12.03 14.78
CA ASN A 4 -0.68 12.71 13.65
C ASN A 4 -1.90 11.97 13.09
N ASN A 5 -2.51 11.09 13.90
CA ASN A 5 -3.76 10.38 13.62
C ASN A 5 -3.72 9.48 12.38
N THR A 6 -2.55 8.94 12.02
CA THR A 6 -2.49 7.91 10.97
C THR A 6 -3.28 6.69 11.43
N ASP A 7 -4.18 6.17 10.60
CA ASP A 7 -5.10 5.09 10.96
C ASP A 7 -4.41 3.72 11.00
N ALA A 8 -3.46 3.49 10.09
CA ALA A 8 -2.72 2.24 10.00
C ALA A 8 -1.31 2.46 9.43
N ILE A 9 -0.38 1.57 9.79
CA ILE A 9 0.97 1.49 9.19
C ILE A 9 1.04 0.23 8.34
N ILE A 10 1.55 0.36 7.11
CA ILE A 10 1.94 -0.78 6.30
C ILE A 10 3.46 -0.93 6.37
N ILE A 11 3.92 -1.90 7.16
CA ILE A 11 5.34 -2.24 7.25
C ILE A 11 5.75 -3.19 6.13
N CYS A 12 6.96 -3.04 5.61
CA CYS A 12 7.50 -3.86 4.53
C CYS A 12 6.64 -3.83 3.25
N GLY A 13 6.09 -2.66 2.90
CA GLY A 13 5.57 -2.40 1.56
C GLY A 13 6.70 -2.07 0.57
N THR A 14 6.33 -1.67 -0.65
CA THR A 14 7.28 -1.25 -1.70
C THR A 14 8.18 -0.10 -1.22
N THR A 15 7.59 0.91 -0.58
CA THR A 15 8.32 2.07 -0.02
C THR A 15 9.31 1.66 1.08
N GLY A 16 8.99 0.60 1.81
CA GLY A 16 9.87 0.00 2.83
C GLY A 16 10.95 -0.91 2.26
N GLU A 17 11.17 -0.93 0.93
CA GLU A 17 12.23 -1.70 0.26
C GLU A 17 12.18 -3.22 0.54
N ALA A 18 10.98 -3.76 0.77
CA ALA A 18 10.81 -5.18 1.14
C ALA A 18 11.42 -6.16 0.14
N SER A 19 11.44 -5.82 -1.16
CA SER A 19 11.99 -6.69 -2.21
C SER A 19 13.51 -6.92 -2.12
N THR A 20 14.22 -6.13 -1.31
CA THR A 20 15.66 -6.22 -1.12
C THR A 20 16.04 -6.54 0.34
N MET A 21 15.06 -6.89 1.17
CA MET A 21 15.28 -7.39 2.52
C MET A 21 15.41 -8.92 2.50
N PRO A 22 16.42 -9.51 3.14
CA PRO A 22 16.40 -10.92 3.51
C PRO A 22 15.19 -11.22 4.42
N ASP A 23 14.66 -12.42 4.38
CA ASP A 23 13.46 -12.80 5.16
C ASP A 23 13.61 -12.57 6.67
N GLU A 24 14.79 -12.83 7.21
CA GLU A 24 15.08 -12.59 8.63
C GLU A 24 14.92 -11.10 9.00
N GLU A 25 15.45 -10.21 8.18
CA GLU A 25 15.32 -8.76 8.39
C GLU A 25 13.87 -8.28 8.16
N HIS A 26 13.21 -8.79 7.13
CA HIS A 26 11.80 -8.50 6.82
C HIS A 26 10.91 -8.84 8.03
N LEU A 27 11.04 -10.04 8.55
CA LEU A 27 10.30 -10.52 9.70
C LEU A 27 10.67 -9.78 10.99
N ALA A 28 11.94 -9.43 11.18
CA ALA A 28 12.38 -8.62 12.31
C ALA A 28 11.76 -7.20 12.28
N ALA A 29 11.66 -6.58 11.09
CA ALA A 29 11.01 -5.27 10.92
C ALA A 29 9.50 -5.32 11.24
N ILE A 30 8.81 -6.36 10.81
CA ILE A 30 7.39 -6.58 11.14
C ILE A 30 7.21 -6.71 12.65
N LYS A 31 7.95 -7.61 13.29
CA LYS A 31 7.90 -7.86 14.74
C LYS A 31 8.17 -6.57 15.52
N TYR A 32 9.24 -5.87 15.18
CA TYR A 32 9.59 -4.59 15.82
C TYR A 32 8.47 -3.56 15.71
N THR A 33 7.83 -3.47 14.53
CA THR A 33 6.73 -2.51 14.33
C THR A 33 5.53 -2.83 15.20
N VAL A 34 5.14 -4.10 15.31
CA VAL A 34 4.05 -4.55 16.19
C VAL A 34 4.37 -4.22 17.65
N GLU A 35 5.58 -4.55 18.12
CA GLU A 35 6.02 -4.25 19.48
C GLU A 35 6.02 -2.73 19.77
N LYS A 36 6.48 -1.91 18.83
CA LYS A 36 6.49 -0.45 18.97
C LYS A 36 5.13 0.20 18.85
N ALA A 37 4.27 -0.33 17.98
CA ALA A 37 2.87 0.11 17.88
C ALA A 37 2.12 -0.16 19.19
N ALA A 38 2.36 -1.29 19.82
CA ALA A 38 1.78 -1.67 21.12
C ALA A 38 0.25 -1.47 21.15
N GLY A 39 -0.46 -1.82 20.09
CA GLY A 39 -1.90 -1.69 19.93
C GLY A 39 -2.42 -0.24 19.78
N ARG A 40 -1.53 0.76 19.65
CA ARG A 40 -1.94 2.18 19.47
C ARG A 40 -2.28 2.55 18.05
N ILE A 41 -1.92 1.75 17.09
CA ILE A 41 -2.18 1.93 15.66
C ILE A 41 -2.24 0.55 14.99
N THR A 42 -3.12 0.38 14.02
CA THR A 42 -3.22 -0.84 13.22
C THR A 42 -1.92 -1.09 12.44
N VAL A 43 -1.41 -2.31 12.47
CA VAL A 43 -0.20 -2.73 11.76
C VAL A 43 -0.56 -3.77 10.70
N ILE A 44 -0.27 -3.45 9.44
CA ILE A 44 -0.47 -4.32 8.29
C ILE A 44 0.90 -4.68 7.73
N ALA A 45 1.16 -5.97 7.48
CA ALA A 45 2.44 -6.40 6.93
C ALA A 45 2.38 -6.61 5.41
N GLY A 46 3.33 -6.08 4.68
CA GLY A 46 3.57 -6.45 3.29
C GLY A 46 4.23 -7.82 3.21
N THR A 47 3.50 -8.84 2.77
CA THR A 47 3.98 -10.24 2.71
C THR A 47 3.86 -10.85 1.33
N GLY A 48 3.42 -10.06 0.32
CA GLY A 48 3.26 -10.54 -1.04
C GLY A 48 4.58 -10.96 -1.69
N SER A 49 4.53 -12.06 -2.42
CA SER A 49 5.65 -12.61 -3.19
C SER A 49 5.16 -13.12 -4.53
N ASN A 50 6.07 -13.26 -5.49
CA ASN A 50 5.81 -13.94 -6.75
C ASN A 50 5.92 -15.47 -6.66
N ASP A 51 6.24 -15.99 -5.48
CA ASP A 51 6.17 -17.39 -5.07
C ASP A 51 5.06 -17.56 -4.03
N THR A 52 4.07 -18.40 -4.33
CA THR A 52 2.92 -18.63 -3.46
C THR A 52 3.32 -19.26 -2.11
N ALA A 53 4.27 -20.20 -2.11
CA ALA A 53 4.71 -20.86 -0.88
C ALA A 53 5.43 -19.84 0.04
N HIS A 54 6.29 -19.02 -0.51
CA HIS A 54 6.98 -17.95 0.21
C HIS A 54 5.99 -16.91 0.78
N ALA A 55 5.01 -16.46 -0.03
CA ALA A 55 3.98 -15.54 0.45
C ALA A 55 3.17 -16.11 1.61
N ILE A 56 2.84 -17.41 1.58
CA ILE A 56 2.16 -18.12 2.66
C ILE A 56 3.02 -18.16 3.93
N GLU A 57 4.31 -18.49 3.80
CA GLU A 57 5.24 -18.55 4.93
C GLU A 57 5.40 -17.20 5.62
N LEU A 58 5.67 -16.13 4.86
CA LEU A 58 5.74 -14.77 5.38
C LEU A 58 4.44 -14.33 6.05
N SER A 59 3.29 -14.64 5.44
CA SER A 59 1.98 -14.25 5.98
C SER A 59 1.67 -14.94 7.30
N LYS A 60 1.99 -16.25 7.43
CA LYS A 60 1.86 -16.99 8.69
C LYS A 60 2.74 -16.40 9.78
N LYS A 61 3.99 -16.08 9.46
CA LYS A 61 4.91 -15.47 10.42
C LYS A 61 4.46 -14.08 10.85
N ALA A 62 3.95 -13.27 9.92
CA ALA A 62 3.39 -11.97 10.26
C ALA A 62 2.18 -12.10 11.20
N GLU A 63 1.27 -13.06 10.94
CA GLU A 63 0.14 -13.37 11.82
C GLU A 63 0.61 -13.82 13.22
N GLU A 64 1.61 -14.70 13.30
CA GLU A 64 2.22 -15.12 14.58
C GLU A 64 2.79 -13.94 15.38
N TYR A 65 3.28 -12.89 14.72
CA TYR A 65 3.78 -11.69 15.38
C TYR A 65 2.68 -10.70 15.80
N GLY A 66 1.43 -10.96 15.41
CA GLY A 66 0.28 -10.20 15.84
C GLY A 66 -0.01 -8.96 14.98
N VAL A 67 0.27 -8.99 13.69
CA VAL A 67 -0.22 -7.96 12.77
C VAL A 67 -1.73 -8.06 12.60
N ASP A 68 -2.38 -6.94 12.31
CA ASP A 68 -3.84 -6.85 12.15
C ASP A 68 -4.30 -7.27 10.75
N GLY A 69 -3.41 -7.37 9.78
CA GLY A 69 -3.70 -7.78 8.41
C GLY A 69 -2.44 -7.85 7.55
N ILE A 70 -2.61 -8.28 6.31
CA ILE A 70 -1.52 -8.31 5.33
C ILE A 70 -1.88 -7.55 4.05
N LEU A 71 -0.85 -7.02 3.38
CA LEU A 71 -0.91 -6.48 2.03
C LEU A 71 -0.14 -7.43 1.11
N SER A 72 -0.82 -7.98 0.09
CA SER A 72 -0.22 -8.94 -0.84
C SER A 72 -0.32 -8.46 -2.28
N VAL A 73 0.82 -8.23 -2.92
CA VAL A 73 0.96 -7.76 -4.30
C VAL A 73 0.73 -8.90 -5.29
N THR A 74 0.23 -8.57 -6.49
CA THR A 74 0.15 -9.57 -7.59
C THR A 74 1.54 -10.11 -7.92
N PRO A 75 1.66 -11.40 -8.31
CA PRO A 75 2.94 -11.98 -8.70
C PRO A 75 3.60 -11.14 -9.80
N TYR A 76 4.81 -10.68 -9.53
CA TYR A 76 5.65 -9.90 -10.44
C TYR A 76 6.67 -10.81 -11.12
N TYR A 77 7.23 -10.38 -12.24
CA TYR A 77 8.25 -11.06 -13.03
C TYR A 77 7.77 -12.35 -13.71
N ASN A 78 7.55 -13.45 -12.97
CA ASN A 78 7.03 -14.72 -13.49
C ASN A 78 5.56 -14.63 -13.93
N LYS A 79 4.79 -13.65 -13.41
CA LYS A 79 3.37 -13.40 -13.70
C LYS A 79 2.51 -14.66 -13.50
N THR A 80 1.26 -14.60 -13.95
CA THR A 80 0.34 -15.75 -14.03
C THR A 80 -0.90 -15.38 -14.83
N THR A 81 -1.84 -16.32 -14.99
CA THR A 81 -3.18 -16.07 -15.55
C THR A 81 -4.16 -15.58 -14.50
N GLN A 82 -5.35 -15.11 -14.89
CA GLN A 82 -6.41 -14.72 -13.94
C GLN A 82 -6.81 -15.90 -13.03
N LYS A 83 -6.88 -17.10 -13.59
CA LYS A 83 -7.11 -18.34 -12.82
C LYS A 83 -5.98 -18.59 -11.81
N GLY A 84 -4.74 -18.31 -12.19
CA GLY A 84 -3.60 -18.41 -11.29
C GLY A 84 -3.63 -17.38 -10.18
N LEU A 85 -4.11 -16.13 -10.44
CA LEU A 85 -4.33 -15.13 -9.40
C LEU A 85 -5.36 -15.60 -8.36
N ILE A 86 -6.49 -16.18 -8.81
CA ILE A 86 -7.49 -16.75 -7.90
C ILE A 86 -6.85 -17.82 -7.02
N ALA A 87 -6.13 -18.77 -7.62
CA ALA A 87 -5.49 -19.85 -6.87
C ALA A 87 -4.44 -19.32 -5.86
N HIS A 88 -3.59 -18.39 -6.29
CA HIS A 88 -2.54 -17.78 -5.48
C HIS A 88 -3.11 -17.08 -4.23
N PHE A 89 -4.02 -16.13 -4.43
CA PHE A 89 -4.58 -15.35 -3.32
C PHE A 89 -5.50 -16.18 -2.41
N THR A 90 -6.25 -17.13 -2.97
CA THR A 90 -7.05 -18.06 -2.17
C THR A 90 -6.16 -18.94 -1.30
N ALA A 91 -5.01 -19.42 -1.81
CA ALA A 91 -4.08 -20.22 -1.03
C ALA A 91 -3.46 -19.41 0.11
N ILE A 92 -3.08 -18.15 -0.12
CA ILE A 92 -2.56 -17.25 0.92
C ILE A 92 -3.64 -16.98 1.97
N ALA A 93 -4.84 -16.59 1.55
CA ALA A 93 -5.95 -16.26 2.45
C ALA A 93 -6.34 -17.47 3.32
N ASN A 94 -6.44 -18.66 2.75
CA ASN A 94 -6.77 -19.88 3.50
C ASN A 94 -5.68 -20.32 4.50
N ALA A 95 -4.46 -19.80 4.38
CA ALA A 95 -3.36 -20.14 5.25
C ALA A 95 -3.30 -19.32 6.56
N ILE A 96 -4.06 -18.23 6.64
CA ILE A 96 -4.13 -17.27 7.74
C ILE A 96 -5.58 -16.93 8.08
N LYS A 97 -5.80 -16.27 9.23
CA LYS A 97 -7.14 -15.85 9.67
C LYS A 97 -7.34 -14.33 9.61
N ILE A 98 -6.24 -13.58 9.53
CA ILE A 98 -6.26 -12.11 9.49
C ILE A 98 -6.65 -11.59 8.11
N PRO A 99 -7.16 -10.35 8.00
CA PRO A 99 -7.54 -9.72 6.76
C PRO A 99 -6.43 -9.64 5.72
N VAL A 100 -6.79 -9.86 4.46
CA VAL A 100 -5.92 -9.74 3.29
C VAL A 100 -6.35 -8.54 2.46
N ILE A 101 -5.41 -7.65 2.18
CA ILE A 101 -5.56 -6.56 1.21
C ILE A 101 -4.83 -6.96 -0.07
N LEU A 102 -5.57 -7.07 -1.16
CA LEU A 102 -4.99 -7.30 -2.49
C LEU A 102 -4.26 -6.03 -2.94
N TYR A 103 -3.12 -6.17 -3.63
CA TYR A 103 -2.41 -5.01 -4.16
C TYR A 103 -2.27 -5.10 -5.68
N ASN A 104 -2.97 -4.17 -6.38
CA ASN A 104 -2.95 -4.02 -7.83
C ASN A 104 -2.03 -2.87 -8.23
N VAL A 105 -0.88 -3.18 -8.83
CA VAL A 105 0.12 -2.19 -9.28
C VAL A 105 0.75 -2.61 -10.61
N PRO A 106 -0.01 -2.57 -11.70
CA PRO A 106 0.41 -3.11 -12.99
C PRO A 106 1.69 -2.47 -13.56
N SER A 107 1.99 -1.21 -13.20
CA SER A 107 3.24 -0.54 -13.58
C SER A 107 4.50 -1.23 -13.04
N ARG A 108 4.40 -1.99 -11.93
CA ARG A 108 5.50 -2.72 -11.31
C ARG A 108 5.45 -4.22 -11.61
N THR A 109 4.25 -4.79 -11.69
CA THR A 109 4.09 -6.24 -11.82
C THR A 109 3.84 -6.71 -13.25
N GLY A 110 3.41 -5.80 -14.13
CA GLY A 110 2.94 -6.15 -15.48
C GLY A 110 1.67 -7.00 -15.47
N MET A 111 0.94 -7.01 -14.34
CA MET A 111 -0.32 -7.74 -14.15
C MET A 111 -1.38 -6.82 -13.54
N SER A 112 -2.65 -7.10 -13.85
CA SER A 112 -3.80 -6.48 -13.20
C SER A 112 -4.88 -7.53 -12.99
N PHE A 113 -5.72 -7.34 -11.97
CA PHE A 113 -6.89 -8.17 -11.78
C PHE A 113 -7.96 -7.82 -12.83
N ALA A 114 -8.55 -8.84 -13.46
CA ALA A 114 -9.83 -8.67 -14.14
C ALA A 114 -10.96 -8.52 -13.11
N ILE A 115 -12.04 -7.84 -13.46
CA ILE A 115 -13.17 -7.64 -12.55
C ILE A 115 -13.76 -8.99 -12.08
N ASP A 116 -13.92 -9.95 -12.98
CA ASP A 116 -14.43 -11.27 -12.62
C ASP A 116 -13.48 -12.02 -11.66
N THR A 117 -12.17 -11.79 -11.76
CA THR A 117 -11.20 -12.32 -10.79
C THR A 117 -11.41 -11.73 -9.40
N LEU A 118 -11.65 -10.42 -9.30
CA LEU A 118 -11.96 -9.76 -8.02
C LEU A 118 -13.29 -10.25 -7.45
N LYS A 119 -14.32 -10.48 -8.28
CA LYS A 119 -15.60 -11.08 -7.85
C LYS A 119 -15.39 -12.47 -7.22
N GLU A 120 -14.51 -13.29 -7.80
CA GLU A 120 -14.22 -14.61 -7.21
C GLU A 120 -13.41 -14.49 -5.91
N LEU A 121 -12.42 -13.60 -5.86
CA LEU A 121 -11.61 -13.38 -4.66
C LEU A 121 -12.41 -12.75 -3.51
N ALA A 122 -13.37 -11.89 -3.80
CA ALA A 122 -14.26 -11.29 -2.80
C ALA A 122 -15.16 -12.30 -2.08
N LYS A 123 -15.30 -13.54 -2.61
CA LYS A 123 -16.02 -14.63 -1.94
C LYS A 123 -15.19 -15.29 -0.83
N VAL A 124 -13.90 -15.03 -0.77
CA VAL A 124 -12.99 -15.55 0.27
C VAL A 124 -13.10 -14.64 1.49
N GLU A 125 -13.55 -15.17 2.62
CA GLU A 125 -14.02 -14.44 3.80
C GLU A 125 -13.03 -13.38 4.31
N ASN A 126 -11.73 -13.68 4.32
CA ASN A 126 -10.72 -12.77 4.82
C ASN A 126 -10.02 -11.90 3.74
N ILE A 127 -10.42 -12.01 2.47
CA ILE A 127 -10.02 -11.05 1.43
C ILE A 127 -11.00 -9.88 1.47
N VAL A 128 -10.58 -8.76 2.08
CA VAL A 128 -11.50 -7.68 2.47
C VAL A 128 -11.32 -6.38 1.67
N ALA A 129 -10.17 -6.20 1.04
CA ALA A 129 -9.87 -4.92 0.40
C ALA A 129 -8.91 -5.06 -0.78
N ILE A 130 -8.85 -4.01 -1.58
CA ILE A 130 -7.86 -3.81 -2.63
C ILE A 130 -7.17 -2.45 -2.48
N LYS A 131 -5.83 -2.45 -2.50
CA LYS A 131 -5.02 -1.27 -2.79
C LYS A 131 -4.93 -1.14 -4.30
N GLU A 132 -5.58 -0.14 -4.86
CA GLU A 132 -5.62 0.11 -6.31
C GLU A 132 -4.61 1.20 -6.68
N ALA A 133 -3.59 0.83 -7.42
CA ALA A 133 -2.49 1.69 -7.81
C ALA A 133 -2.20 1.65 -9.33
N SER A 134 -3.21 1.36 -10.14
CA SER A 134 -3.07 1.40 -11.60
C SER A 134 -3.10 2.83 -12.16
N GLY A 135 -3.60 3.81 -11.40
CA GLY A 135 -3.87 5.17 -11.88
C GLY A 135 -5.08 5.26 -12.83
N ASN A 136 -5.86 4.18 -12.96
CA ASN A 136 -7.01 4.13 -13.88
C ASN A 136 -8.33 4.29 -13.13
N ILE A 137 -8.84 5.52 -13.11
CA ILE A 137 -10.12 5.83 -12.45
C ILE A 137 -11.31 5.06 -13.03
N SER A 138 -11.32 4.77 -14.33
CA SER A 138 -12.37 3.99 -14.96
C SER A 138 -12.36 2.52 -14.52
N TYR A 139 -11.17 1.95 -14.29
CA TYR A 139 -11.05 0.62 -13.70
C TYR A 139 -11.51 0.63 -12.24
N MET A 140 -11.11 1.62 -11.46
CA MET A 140 -11.54 1.78 -10.07
C MET A 140 -13.06 1.92 -9.96
N ALA A 141 -13.69 2.69 -10.85
CA ALA A 141 -15.15 2.82 -10.91
C ALA A 141 -15.85 1.48 -11.19
N LYS A 142 -15.27 0.64 -12.07
CA LYS A 142 -15.80 -0.72 -12.30
C LYS A 142 -15.66 -1.60 -11.06
N VAL A 143 -14.51 -1.54 -10.36
CA VAL A 143 -14.33 -2.29 -9.10
C VAL A 143 -15.39 -1.85 -8.09
N ALA A 144 -15.59 -0.54 -7.89
CA ALA A 144 -16.60 -0.02 -6.97
C ALA A 144 -18.03 -0.46 -7.32
N ALA A 145 -18.37 -0.48 -8.62
CA ALA A 145 -19.71 -0.83 -9.08
C ALA A 145 -19.99 -2.33 -9.05
N GLU A 146 -19.00 -3.17 -9.38
CA GLU A 146 -19.20 -4.59 -9.64
C GLU A 146 -18.67 -5.51 -8.54
N VAL A 147 -17.86 -4.99 -7.60
CA VAL A 147 -17.28 -5.76 -6.49
C VAL A 147 -17.46 -4.99 -5.16
N PRO A 148 -18.71 -4.71 -4.75
CA PRO A 148 -19.01 -3.87 -3.59
C PRO A 148 -18.54 -4.45 -2.25
N ASP A 149 -18.23 -5.73 -2.21
CA ASP A 149 -17.75 -6.43 -1.00
C ASP A 149 -16.25 -6.20 -0.73
N LEU A 150 -15.50 -5.61 -1.69
CA LEU A 150 -14.12 -5.21 -1.49
C LEU A 150 -13.99 -3.73 -1.18
N TYR A 151 -13.43 -3.38 -0.04
CA TYR A 151 -13.04 -2.00 0.24
C TYR A 151 -11.90 -1.55 -0.68
N ILE A 152 -12.04 -0.34 -1.23
CA ILE A 152 -11.02 0.24 -2.13
C ILE A 152 -10.20 1.26 -1.36
N TYR A 153 -8.88 1.11 -1.40
CA TYR A 153 -7.91 2.12 -0.97
C TYR A 153 -7.11 2.59 -2.17
N SER A 154 -6.94 3.90 -2.32
CA SER A 154 -6.01 4.42 -3.32
C SER A 154 -4.59 3.99 -3.00
N GLY A 155 -3.85 3.55 -4.01
CA GLY A 155 -2.40 3.36 -3.93
C GLY A 155 -1.61 4.55 -4.48
N ASN A 156 -2.32 5.59 -4.95
CA ASN A 156 -1.79 6.81 -5.55
C ASN A 156 -2.24 8.03 -4.75
N ASP A 157 -1.28 8.81 -4.26
CA ASP A 157 -1.56 9.98 -3.41
C ASP A 157 -2.29 11.12 -4.15
N ASP A 158 -2.10 11.25 -5.46
CA ASP A 158 -2.81 12.20 -6.32
C ASP A 158 -4.27 11.81 -6.60
N MET A 159 -4.68 10.60 -6.22
CA MET A 159 -6.02 10.07 -6.49
C MET A 159 -6.86 9.83 -5.22
N ILE A 160 -6.51 10.44 -4.08
CA ILE A 160 -7.25 10.23 -2.82
C ILE A 160 -8.71 10.65 -2.98
N VAL A 161 -8.97 11.93 -3.27
CA VAL A 161 -10.34 12.47 -3.40
C VAL A 161 -11.14 11.78 -4.51
N PRO A 162 -10.60 11.54 -5.72
CA PRO A 162 -11.28 10.72 -6.73
C PRO A 162 -11.66 9.33 -6.22
N THR A 163 -10.78 8.66 -5.47
CA THR A 163 -11.07 7.35 -4.89
C THR A 163 -12.20 7.41 -3.87
N LEU A 164 -12.17 8.41 -2.97
CA LEU A 164 -13.22 8.62 -1.98
C LEU A 164 -14.56 8.90 -2.63
N SER A 165 -14.59 9.65 -3.75
CA SER A 165 -15.81 9.93 -4.50
C SER A 165 -16.48 8.70 -5.11
N LEU A 166 -15.72 7.62 -5.33
CA LEU A 166 -16.22 6.32 -5.76
C LEU A 166 -16.54 5.37 -4.60
N GLY A 167 -16.57 5.86 -3.36
CA GLY A 167 -16.85 5.06 -2.17
C GLY A 167 -15.62 4.38 -1.55
N GLY A 168 -14.42 4.77 -1.97
CA GLY A 168 -13.16 4.31 -1.38
C GLY A 168 -13.06 4.65 0.10
N LYS A 169 -12.19 3.94 0.82
CA LYS A 169 -12.06 4.03 2.28
C LYS A 169 -10.83 4.82 2.74
N GLY A 170 -10.02 5.28 1.80
CA GLY A 170 -8.81 6.05 2.11
C GLY A 170 -7.68 5.79 1.13
N VAL A 171 -6.46 5.96 1.61
CA VAL A 171 -5.23 5.83 0.83
C VAL A 171 -4.17 5.01 1.58
N ILE A 172 -3.41 4.23 0.86
CA ILE A 172 -2.17 3.62 1.32
C ILE A 172 -1.03 4.42 0.68
N SER A 173 -0.58 5.41 1.41
CA SER A 173 0.15 6.59 0.95
C SER A 173 1.66 6.45 1.01
N VAL A 174 2.35 7.15 0.12
CA VAL A 174 3.79 7.44 0.20
C VAL A 174 4.03 8.77 0.91
N VAL A 175 3.28 9.82 0.56
CA VAL A 175 3.45 11.15 1.14
C VAL A 175 3.18 11.20 2.64
N ALA A 176 2.38 10.28 3.18
CA ALA A 176 2.14 10.16 4.62
C ALA A 176 3.40 9.88 5.46
N ASN A 177 4.50 9.43 4.85
CA ASN A 177 5.77 9.28 5.56
C ASN A 177 6.37 10.62 6.01
N ILE A 178 6.04 11.73 5.34
CA ILE A 178 6.52 13.08 5.66
C ILE A 178 5.41 14.04 6.07
N LEU A 179 4.18 13.84 5.58
CA LEU A 179 3.00 14.65 5.89
C LEU A 179 1.82 13.76 6.36
N PRO A 180 1.98 13.01 7.47
CA PRO A 180 0.95 12.08 7.95
C PRO A 180 -0.36 12.79 8.30
N LYS A 181 -0.30 13.95 8.96
CA LYS A 181 -1.47 14.71 9.37
C LYS A 181 -2.28 15.23 8.19
N GLU A 182 -1.60 15.80 7.21
CA GLU A 182 -2.24 16.33 6.00
C GLU A 182 -2.91 15.20 5.20
N THR A 183 -2.23 14.07 5.07
CA THR A 183 -2.77 12.90 4.38
C THR A 183 -4.02 12.35 5.08
N HIS A 184 -3.97 12.22 6.41
CA HIS A 184 -5.14 11.86 7.21
C HIS A 184 -6.28 12.87 7.01
N ASN A 185 -5.98 14.15 7.11
CA ASN A 185 -6.99 15.23 7.00
C ASN A 185 -7.69 15.24 5.63
N ILE A 186 -7.04 14.88 4.53
CA ILE A 186 -7.72 14.77 3.22
C ILE A 186 -8.88 13.78 3.33
N CYS A 187 -8.65 12.61 3.93
CA CYS A 187 -9.70 11.60 4.09
C CYS A 187 -10.74 12.04 5.13
N GLU A 188 -10.31 12.55 6.28
CA GLU A 188 -11.20 12.98 7.36
C GLU A 188 -12.17 14.09 6.92
N TYR A 189 -11.67 15.13 6.25
CA TYR A 189 -12.52 16.19 5.69
C TYR A 189 -13.57 15.63 4.72
N TYR A 190 -13.17 14.69 3.87
CA TYR A 190 -14.11 14.08 2.94
C TYR A 190 -15.22 13.33 3.67
N PHE A 191 -14.88 12.49 4.65
CA PHE A 191 -15.85 11.70 5.42
C PHE A 191 -16.76 12.57 6.31
N ASN A 192 -16.27 13.73 6.74
CA ASN A 192 -17.07 14.71 7.48
C ASN A 192 -17.96 15.58 6.59
N GLY A 193 -17.98 15.35 5.27
CA GLY A 193 -18.77 16.14 4.30
C GLY A 193 -18.11 17.45 3.88
N GLU A 194 -16.89 17.74 4.33
CA GLU A 194 -16.11 18.94 3.98
C GLU A 194 -15.31 18.73 2.69
N VAL A 195 -16.01 18.30 1.62
CA VAL A 195 -15.40 17.84 0.36
C VAL A 195 -14.52 18.91 -0.28
N ASP A 196 -14.89 20.19 -0.21
CA ASP A 196 -14.08 21.28 -0.74
C ASP A 196 -12.74 21.41 -0.01
N LYS A 197 -12.71 21.27 1.33
CA LYS A 197 -11.47 21.30 2.10
C LYS A 197 -10.57 20.11 1.77
N SER A 198 -11.16 18.93 1.61
CA SER A 198 -10.45 17.71 1.20
C SER A 198 -9.76 17.90 -0.16
N ARG A 199 -10.52 18.37 -1.15
CA ARG A 199 -10.02 18.67 -2.49
C ARG A 199 -8.91 19.72 -2.46
N ASP A 200 -9.15 20.86 -1.78
CA ASP A 200 -8.21 21.97 -1.76
C ASP A 200 -6.89 21.58 -1.10
N LEU A 201 -6.94 20.74 -0.04
CA LEU A 201 -5.75 20.23 0.61
C LEU A 201 -4.98 19.26 -0.32
N GLN A 202 -5.67 18.33 -1.01
CA GLN A 202 -5.02 17.45 -1.99
C GLN A 202 -4.38 18.25 -3.11
N LEU A 203 -5.07 19.25 -3.68
CA LEU A 203 -4.53 20.08 -4.76
C LEU A 203 -3.34 20.91 -4.30
N LYS A 204 -3.35 21.42 -3.05
CA LYS A 204 -2.21 22.11 -2.45
C LYS A 204 -0.96 21.22 -2.33
N MET A 205 -1.15 19.94 -2.13
CA MET A 205 -0.06 18.97 -1.98
C MET A 205 0.40 18.38 -3.32
N LEU A 206 -0.28 18.67 -4.43
CA LEU A 206 -0.09 17.96 -5.70
C LEU A 206 1.34 18.05 -6.24
N ASP A 207 1.99 19.21 -6.17
CA ASP A 207 3.37 19.40 -6.65
C ASP A 207 4.34 18.54 -5.84
N LEU A 208 4.20 18.52 -4.52
CA LEU A 208 5.01 17.64 -3.66
C LEU A 208 4.74 16.16 -3.97
N ILE A 209 3.48 15.76 -4.09
CA ILE A 209 3.10 14.40 -4.45
C ILE A 209 3.78 13.99 -5.75
N ASN A 210 3.71 14.82 -6.79
CA ASN A 210 4.34 14.53 -8.08
C ASN A 210 5.87 14.42 -7.98
N ASN A 211 6.51 15.30 -7.20
CA ASN A 211 7.95 15.25 -6.98
C ASN A 211 8.40 14.00 -6.21
N LEU A 212 7.56 13.44 -5.34
CA LEU A 212 7.86 12.16 -4.68
C LEU A 212 7.81 10.95 -5.63
N PHE A 213 7.38 11.13 -6.87
CA PHE A 213 7.35 10.12 -7.92
C PHE A 213 8.13 10.54 -9.18
N ILE A 214 8.95 11.62 -9.11
CA ILE A 214 9.79 12.06 -10.23
C ILE A 214 10.85 11.03 -10.60
N GLU A 215 11.26 10.22 -9.62
CA GLU A 215 12.03 8.99 -9.79
C GLU A 215 11.27 7.81 -9.18
N VAL A 216 11.83 6.61 -9.33
CA VAL A 216 11.19 5.42 -8.80
C VAL A 216 11.05 5.49 -7.27
N ASN A 217 9.81 5.36 -6.76
CA ASN A 217 9.58 5.23 -5.32
C ASN A 217 10.27 3.93 -4.80
N PRO A 218 11.08 3.99 -3.70
CA PRO A 218 11.13 5.02 -2.65
C PRO A 218 12.27 6.04 -2.75
N VAL A 219 12.95 6.23 -3.89
CA VAL A 219 14.10 7.13 -3.97
C VAL A 219 13.77 8.54 -3.47
N PRO A 220 12.75 9.25 -4.00
CA PRO A 220 12.46 10.62 -3.55
C PRO A 220 11.97 10.68 -2.09
N ILE A 221 11.09 9.79 -1.67
CA ILE A 221 10.56 9.84 -0.30
C ILE A 221 11.62 9.55 0.76
N LYS A 222 12.52 8.62 0.52
CA LYS A 222 13.62 8.31 1.45
C LYS A 222 14.62 9.45 1.51
N THR A 223 14.88 10.12 0.39
CA THR A 223 15.67 11.36 0.32
C THR A 223 15.00 12.47 1.13
N ALA A 224 13.70 12.70 0.94
CA ALA A 224 12.93 13.70 1.69
C ALA A 224 12.97 13.43 3.21
N MET A 225 12.80 12.17 3.63
CA MET A 225 12.94 11.77 5.03
C MET A 225 14.31 12.15 5.62
N ASN A 226 15.40 11.87 4.89
CA ASN A 226 16.75 12.24 5.33
C ASN A 226 16.94 13.76 5.41
N LEU A 227 16.41 14.53 4.43
CA LEU A 227 16.44 16.00 4.46
C LEU A 227 15.67 16.59 5.65
N LEU A 228 14.60 15.92 6.09
CA LEU A 228 13.83 16.30 7.27
C LEU A 228 14.49 15.87 8.59
N GLY A 229 15.66 15.21 8.54
CA GLY A 229 16.40 14.78 9.72
C GLY A 229 15.97 13.43 10.28
N PHE A 230 15.10 12.68 9.60
CA PHE A 230 14.81 11.30 9.94
C PHE A 230 15.92 10.42 9.37
N ASN A 231 16.75 9.84 10.14
CA ASN A 231 17.84 8.99 9.68
C ASN A 231 17.29 7.70 8.98
N ALA A 232 16.74 7.87 7.78
CA ALA A 232 16.15 6.78 6.98
C ALA A 232 17.21 5.88 6.33
N GLY A 233 18.48 6.27 6.42
CA GLY A 233 19.61 5.51 5.87
C GLY A 233 19.75 5.63 4.35
N ASN A 234 20.64 4.82 3.79
CA ASN A 234 20.89 4.76 2.36
C ASN A 234 19.87 3.87 1.65
N LEU A 235 19.68 4.08 0.34
CA LEU A 235 18.92 3.20 -0.51
C LEU A 235 19.60 1.83 -0.66
N ARG A 236 18.82 0.79 -0.83
CA ARG A 236 19.33 -0.56 -1.09
C ARG A 236 19.45 -0.77 -2.60
N MET A 237 20.61 -1.25 -3.04
CA MET A 237 20.77 -1.63 -4.45
C MET A 237 19.66 -2.59 -4.89
N PRO A 238 19.12 -2.48 -6.13
CA PRO A 238 19.63 -1.68 -7.24
C PRO A 238 19.25 -0.20 -7.21
N LEU A 239 18.51 0.27 -6.20
CA LEU A 239 18.21 1.69 -6.07
C LEU A 239 19.49 2.46 -5.65
N VAL A 240 19.62 3.65 -6.20
CA VAL A 240 20.74 4.56 -5.96
C VAL A 240 20.25 5.93 -5.53
N ASP A 241 21.14 6.79 -5.07
CA ASP A 241 20.81 8.15 -4.65
C ASP A 241 20.11 8.92 -5.79
N MET A 242 19.24 9.83 -5.38
CA MET A 242 18.47 10.67 -6.29
C MET A 242 19.38 11.52 -7.17
N ASP A 243 19.01 11.69 -8.44
CA ASP A 243 19.68 12.58 -9.37
C ASP A 243 19.69 14.03 -8.82
N SER A 244 20.84 14.70 -8.92
CA SER A 244 21.01 16.06 -8.37
C SER A 244 20.03 17.07 -8.98
N ALA A 245 19.70 16.95 -10.26
CA ALA A 245 18.75 17.84 -10.92
C ALA A 245 17.30 17.63 -10.44
N ASN A 246 16.97 16.44 -9.96
CA ASN A 246 15.67 16.14 -9.36
C ASN A 246 15.62 16.52 -7.87
N LEU A 247 16.77 16.46 -7.19
CA LEU A 247 16.90 16.86 -5.78
C LEU A 247 16.64 18.36 -5.57
N GLU A 248 16.90 19.19 -6.58
CA GLU A 248 16.70 20.64 -6.53
C GLU A 248 15.24 21.08 -6.72
N LYS A 249 14.36 20.15 -7.09
CA LYS A 249 12.90 20.39 -7.29
C LYS A 249 12.12 20.13 -6.02
#